data_357d467b6badad3c2096e43feabffc2e
#
_entry.id   357d467b6badad3c2096e43feabffc2e
#
_cell.length_a   1.000
_cell.length_b   1.000
_cell.length_c   1.000
_cell.angle_alpha   90.00
_cell.angle_beta   90.00
_cell.angle_gamma   90.00
#
_symmetry.space_group_name_H-M   'P 1'
#
loop_
_entity.id
_entity.type
_entity.pdbx_description
1 polymer ?
#
loop_
_entity_poly.entity_id
_entity_poly.type
_entity_poly.pdbx_seq_one_letter_code
_entity_poly.pdbx_strand_id
1 'polypeptide(L)'
;MAGVRKTAAGPTGILSGLFLYILQRFDRMSETMDKLVVLGERMIKHIANAVTGCRILGSVLLLFFPAFSVEFYGIYIICGFSDMIDGTIARKTKSDGSLGAKIDTAADLVFVTVSLIKILPAITIPQWLWIWGAAIAVIKIGNIVWGSVSKRELISLHTVMNKITGLVLFLLPLTVSFIEVKYSSVAVCSIATVAAMQEGAYIARNREHSK
;
A
#
# COMPACT_ATOMS: atom_id res chain seq x y z
N MET A 1 56.79 -47.47 -31.45
CA MET A 1 55.44 -47.74 -31.91
C MET A 1 54.59 -48.05 -30.72
N ALA A 2 53.80 -47.09 -30.24
CA ALA A 2 52.84 -47.26 -29.17
C ALA A 2 51.49 -46.73 -29.71
N GLY A 3 50.59 -47.67 -30.04
CA GLY A 3 49.28 -47.38 -30.60
C GLY A 3 48.33 -46.73 -29.58
N VAL A 4 47.87 -45.53 -29.88
CA VAL A 4 46.81 -44.87 -29.15
C VAL A 4 45.50 -45.59 -29.47
N ARG A 5 45.02 -46.45 -28.55
CA ARG A 5 43.64 -46.99 -28.63
C ARG A 5 42.65 -45.87 -28.42
N LYS A 6 42.02 -45.41 -29.50
CA LYS A 6 40.74 -44.66 -29.44
C LYS A 6 39.69 -45.66 -28.95
N THR A 7 39.35 -45.59 -27.67
CA THR A 7 38.16 -46.25 -27.13
C THR A 7 36.95 -45.51 -27.71
N ALA A 8 36.27 -46.13 -28.67
CA ALA A 8 34.99 -45.67 -29.17
C ALA A 8 34.01 -45.66 -27.97
N ALA A 9 33.52 -44.50 -27.57
CA ALA A 9 32.46 -44.39 -26.56
C ALA A 9 31.22 -45.11 -27.10
N GLY A 10 30.84 -46.21 -26.45
CA GLY A 10 29.62 -46.94 -26.83
C GLY A 10 28.36 -46.05 -26.69
N PRO A 11 27.23 -46.48 -27.26
CA PRO A 11 25.99 -45.68 -27.29
C PRO A 11 25.51 -45.20 -25.91
N THR A 12 25.88 -45.91 -24.83
CA THR A 12 25.63 -45.53 -23.44
C THR A 12 26.43 -44.29 -22.97
N GLY A 13 27.66 -44.12 -23.50
CA GLY A 13 28.51 -42.96 -23.18
C GLY A 13 28.04 -41.69 -23.87
N ILE A 14 27.44 -41.79 -25.05
CA ILE A 14 26.88 -40.63 -25.77
C ILE A 14 25.58 -40.16 -25.08
N LEU A 15 24.71 -41.08 -24.67
CA LEU A 15 23.47 -40.79 -23.93
C LEU A 15 23.74 -40.14 -22.57
N SER A 16 24.72 -40.65 -21.82
CA SER A 16 25.11 -40.05 -20.51
C SER A 16 25.73 -38.66 -20.68
N GLY A 17 26.54 -38.43 -21.72
CA GLY A 17 27.10 -37.12 -22.04
C GLY A 17 26.01 -36.11 -22.46
N LEU A 18 25.03 -36.54 -23.28
CA LEU A 18 23.89 -35.68 -23.65
C LEU A 18 23.01 -35.35 -22.43
N PHE A 19 22.76 -36.32 -21.57
CA PHE A 19 21.99 -36.11 -20.34
C PHE A 19 22.68 -35.12 -19.41
N LEU A 20 23.98 -35.25 -19.17
CA LEU A 20 24.77 -34.31 -18.38
C LEU A 20 24.79 -32.91 -19.01
N TYR A 21 24.91 -32.80 -20.32
CA TYR A 21 24.84 -31.52 -21.02
C TYR A 21 23.48 -30.82 -20.84
N ILE A 22 22.39 -31.58 -20.95
CA ILE A 22 21.03 -31.08 -20.75
C ILE A 22 20.87 -30.61 -19.30
N LEU A 23 21.30 -31.38 -18.31
CA LEU A 23 21.25 -30.98 -16.90
C LEU A 23 22.04 -29.69 -16.63
N GLN A 24 23.27 -29.60 -17.12
CA GLN A 24 24.08 -28.37 -16.97
C GLN A 24 23.44 -27.16 -17.67
N ARG A 25 22.74 -27.37 -18.77
CA ARG A 25 22.03 -26.28 -19.46
C ARG A 25 20.80 -25.84 -18.69
N PHE A 26 20.12 -26.80 -18.06
CA PHE A 26 18.95 -26.52 -17.20
C PHE A 26 19.38 -25.76 -15.94
N ASP A 27 20.47 -26.15 -15.27
CA ASP A 27 21.01 -25.45 -14.11
C ASP A 27 21.43 -24.01 -14.43
N ARG A 28 22.11 -23.79 -15.55
CA ARG A 28 22.49 -22.44 -16.00
C ARG A 28 21.27 -21.58 -16.33
N MET A 29 20.23 -22.17 -16.90
CA MET A 29 18.99 -21.46 -17.21
C MET A 29 18.25 -21.08 -15.92
N SER A 30 18.20 -21.98 -14.92
CA SER A 30 17.64 -21.70 -13.59
C SER A 30 18.40 -20.59 -12.90
N GLU A 31 19.74 -20.62 -12.87
CA GLU A 31 20.57 -19.58 -12.29
C GLU A 31 20.38 -18.21 -12.96
N THR A 32 20.20 -18.21 -14.28
CA THR A 32 19.93 -16.98 -15.04
C THR A 32 18.55 -16.42 -14.70
N MET A 33 17.54 -17.28 -14.58
CA MET A 33 16.19 -16.88 -14.18
C MET A 33 16.18 -16.31 -12.77
N ASP A 34 16.89 -16.93 -11.82
CA ASP A 34 17.01 -16.45 -10.45
C ASP A 34 17.68 -15.06 -10.40
N LYS A 35 18.74 -14.86 -11.18
CA LYS A 35 19.39 -13.53 -11.29
C LYS A 35 18.46 -12.47 -11.86
N LEU A 36 17.65 -12.80 -12.85
CA LEU A 36 16.67 -11.89 -13.43
C LEU A 36 15.56 -11.55 -12.42
N VAL A 37 15.09 -12.52 -11.65
CA VAL A 37 14.10 -12.29 -10.59
C VAL A 37 14.66 -11.36 -9.50
N VAL A 38 15.87 -11.63 -9.01
CA VAL A 38 16.54 -10.79 -8.00
C VAL A 38 16.78 -9.36 -8.53
N LEU A 39 17.16 -9.21 -9.80
CA LEU A 39 17.35 -7.91 -10.42
C LEU A 39 16.02 -7.14 -10.49
N GLY A 40 14.94 -7.82 -10.90
CA GLY A 40 13.60 -7.26 -10.93
C GLY A 40 13.14 -6.77 -9.54
N GLU A 41 13.34 -7.57 -8.50
CA GLU A 41 13.01 -7.19 -7.12
C GLU A 41 13.79 -5.97 -6.64
N ARG A 42 15.09 -5.88 -6.96
CA ARG A 42 15.90 -4.71 -6.64
C ARG A 42 15.40 -3.46 -7.34
N MET A 43 15.11 -3.53 -8.63
CA MET A 43 14.56 -2.40 -9.37
C MET A 43 13.24 -1.91 -8.77
N ILE A 44 12.34 -2.82 -8.44
CA ILE A 44 11.04 -2.49 -7.83
C ILE A 44 11.25 -1.79 -6.48
N LYS A 45 12.16 -2.25 -5.63
CA LYS A 45 12.50 -1.60 -4.35
C LYS A 45 13.03 -0.17 -4.54
N HIS A 46 13.90 0.04 -5.52
CA HIS A 46 14.42 1.38 -5.80
C HIS A 46 13.32 2.32 -6.30
N ILE A 47 12.43 1.84 -7.16
CA ILE A 47 11.28 2.61 -7.64
C ILE A 47 10.35 2.96 -6.47
N ALA A 48 9.98 1.99 -5.63
CA ALA A 48 9.12 2.23 -4.47
C ALA A 48 9.73 3.28 -3.52
N ASN A 49 11.00 3.16 -3.16
CA ASN A 49 11.69 4.13 -2.31
C ASN A 49 11.75 5.53 -2.94
N ALA A 50 11.98 5.62 -4.26
CA ALA A 50 11.99 6.89 -4.97
C ALA A 50 10.60 7.55 -4.95
N VAL A 51 9.54 6.79 -5.16
CA VAL A 51 8.17 7.30 -5.13
C VAL A 51 7.79 7.76 -3.72
N THR A 52 8.14 7.00 -2.67
CA THR A 52 7.94 7.42 -1.28
C THR A 52 8.72 8.70 -0.96
N GLY A 53 9.96 8.84 -1.46
CA GLY A 53 10.74 10.07 -1.32
C GLY A 53 10.09 11.26 -2.03
N CYS A 54 9.59 11.08 -3.24
CA CYS A 54 8.84 12.11 -3.97
C CYS A 54 7.56 12.52 -3.25
N ARG A 55 6.86 11.60 -2.58
CA ARG A 55 5.68 11.89 -1.77
C ARG A 55 6.02 12.77 -0.57
N ILE A 56 7.10 12.49 0.14
CA ILE A 56 7.56 13.32 1.26
C ILE A 56 7.90 14.73 0.75
N LEU A 57 8.67 14.85 -0.32
CA LEU A 57 9.01 16.13 -0.92
C LEU A 57 7.75 16.88 -1.40
N GLY A 58 6.84 16.22 -2.07
CA GLY A 58 5.56 16.79 -2.50
C GLY A 58 4.72 17.26 -1.33
N SER A 59 4.69 16.50 -0.23
CA SER A 59 4.00 16.89 1.00
C SER A 59 4.59 18.16 1.62
N VAL A 60 5.91 18.28 1.64
CA VAL A 60 6.57 19.51 2.10
C VAL A 60 6.26 20.69 1.17
N LEU A 61 6.27 20.46 -0.15
CA LEU A 61 5.92 21.48 -1.14
C LEU A 61 4.49 22.00 -0.96
N LEU A 62 3.53 21.15 -0.57
CA LEU A 62 2.16 21.58 -0.28
C LEU A 62 2.09 22.72 0.78
N LEU A 63 3.05 22.81 1.70
CA LEU A 63 3.09 23.88 2.69
C LEU A 63 3.32 25.27 2.08
N PHE A 64 3.99 25.36 0.95
CA PHE A 64 4.34 26.62 0.30
C PHE A 64 3.22 27.19 -0.58
N PHE A 65 2.29 26.34 -1.04
CA PHE A 65 1.20 26.78 -1.91
C PHE A 65 -0.07 27.10 -1.11
N PRO A 66 -0.88 28.09 -1.51
CA PRO A 66 -2.18 28.36 -0.89
C PRO A 66 -3.09 27.13 -1.01
N ALA A 67 -3.88 26.86 0.03
CA ALA A 67 -4.87 25.80 -0.04
C ALA A 67 -5.86 26.09 -1.20
N PHE A 68 -6.24 25.02 -1.92
CA PHE A 68 -7.16 25.05 -3.05
C PHE A 68 -6.65 25.80 -4.29
N SER A 69 -5.35 26.17 -4.38
CA SER A 69 -4.75 26.65 -5.62
C SER A 69 -4.59 25.50 -6.62
N VAL A 70 -4.40 25.83 -7.90
CA VAL A 70 -4.18 24.83 -8.96
C VAL A 70 -2.92 24.00 -8.68
N GLU A 71 -1.86 24.67 -8.22
CA GLU A 71 -0.59 24.03 -7.83
C GLU A 71 -0.77 23.09 -6.64
N PHE A 72 -1.55 23.51 -5.63
CA PHE A 72 -1.89 22.67 -4.50
C PHE A 72 -2.60 21.40 -4.96
N TYR A 73 -3.62 21.51 -5.79
CA TYR A 73 -4.35 20.35 -6.32
C TYR A 73 -3.46 19.45 -7.16
N GLY A 74 -2.59 20.02 -8.01
CA GLY A 74 -1.65 19.22 -8.80
C GLY A 74 -0.75 18.35 -7.94
N ILE A 75 -0.11 18.94 -6.93
CA ILE A 75 0.78 18.22 -6.02
C ILE A 75 -0.01 17.21 -5.17
N TYR A 76 -1.17 17.62 -4.65
CA TYR A 76 -2.03 16.77 -3.84
C TYR A 76 -2.47 15.50 -4.58
N ILE A 77 -2.92 15.65 -5.82
CA ILE A 77 -3.33 14.53 -6.68
C ILE A 77 -2.15 13.61 -6.97
N ILE A 78 -0.99 14.17 -7.36
CA ILE A 78 0.21 13.38 -7.66
C ILE A 78 0.64 12.57 -6.43
N CYS A 79 0.69 13.18 -5.25
CA CYS A 79 1.05 12.48 -4.02
C CYS A 79 0.06 11.36 -3.68
N GLY A 80 -1.24 11.60 -3.78
CA GLY A 80 -2.24 10.60 -3.46
C GLY A 80 -2.32 9.46 -4.47
N PHE A 81 -2.16 9.74 -5.77
CA PHE A 81 -2.09 8.67 -6.78
C PHE A 81 -0.83 7.83 -6.65
N SER A 82 0.30 8.45 -6.30
CA SER A 82 1.55 7.72 -6.00
C SER A 82 1.33 6.65 -4.93
N ASP A 83 0.66 6.99 -3.84
CA ASP A 83 0.32 6.06 -2.76
C ASP A 83 -0.54 4.87 -3.24
N MET A 84 -1.55 5.14 -4.07
CA MET A 84 -2.40 4.07 -4.60
C MET A 84 -1.63 3.08 -5.49
N ILE A 85 -0.66 3.58 -6.26
CA ILE A 85 0.17 2.77 -7.17
C ILE A 85 1.15 1.92 -6.36
N ASP A 86 1.87 2.52 -5.42
CA ASP A 86 2.87 1.82 -4.60
C ASP A 86 2.26 0.73 -3.74
N GLY A 87 1.15 1.00 -3.07
CA GLY A 87 0.43 0.02 -2.29
C GLY A 87 -0.09 -1.16 -3.13
N THR A 88 -0.32 -0.98 -4.43
CA THR A 88 -0.72 -2.05 -5.35
C THR A 88 0.48 -2.87 -5.80
N ILE A 89 1.62 -2.24 -6.07
CA ILE A 89 2.87 -2.89 -6.49
C ILE A 89 3.45 -3.69 -5.31
N ALA A 90 3.55 -3.11 -4.12
CA ALA A 90 4.10 -3.76 -2.92
C ALA A 90 3.34 -5.04 -2.57
N ARG A 91 2.01 -5.03 -2.69
CA ARG A 91 1.18 -6.23 -2.45
C ARG A 91 1.40 -7.35 -3.46
N LYS A 92 1.72 -7.04 -4.71
CA LYS A 92 1.95 -8.04 -5.76
C LYS A 92 3.34 -8.67 -5.66
N THR A 93 4.33 -7.95 -5.16
CA THR A 93 5.73 -8.40 -5.17
C THR A 93 6.19 -9.08 -3.87
N LYS A 94 5.32 -9.16 -2.81
CA LYS A 94 5.69 -9.69 -1.48
C LYS A 94 7.03 -9.16 -0.96
N SER A 95 7.43 -7.98 -1.41
CA SER A 95 8.71 -7.36 -1.12
C SER A 95 8.64 -6.62 0.23
N ASP A 96 8.23 -7.33 1.28
CA ASP A 96 8.11 -6.80 2.63
C ASP A 96 9.48 -6.65 3.30
N GLY A 97 10.26 -5.70 2.81
CA GLY A 97 11.36 -5.17 3.62
C GLY A 97 10.73 -4.35 4.76
N SER A 98 10.87 -4.83 6.00
CA SER A 98 10.28 -4.19 7.19
C SER A 98 10.59 -2.68 7.32
N LEU A 99 11.72 -2.23 6.78
CA LEU A 99 12.12 -0.82 6.74
C LEU A 99 11.37 -0.02 5.66
N GLY A 100 11.23 -0.57 4.45
CA GLY A 100 10.51 0.10 3.36
C GLY A 100 9.05 0.37 3.70
N ALA A 101 8.35 -0.62 4.26
CA ALA A 101 6.97 -0.48 4.72
C ALA A 101 6.81 0.60 5.82
N LYS A 102 7.79 0.71 6.74
CA LYS A 102 7.76 1.75 7.78
C LYS A 102 7.96 3.16 7.20
N ILE A 103 8.84 3.32 6.23
CA ILE A 103 9.10 4.61 5.57
C ILE A 103 7.86 5.03 4.76
N ASP A 104 7.22 4.10 4.08
CA ASP A 104 5.99 4.34 3.34
C ASP A 104 4.86 4.80 4.26
N THR A 105 4.61 4.08 5.36
CA THR A 105 3.63 4.50 6.39
C THR A 105 3.95 5.89 6.96
N ALA A 106 5.23 6.20 7.19
CA ALA A 106 5.65 7.52 7.66
C ALA A 106 5.37 8.61 6.62
N ALA A 107 5.63 8.34 5.33
CA ALA A 107 5.34 9.26 4.25
C ALA A 107 3.84 9.55 4.11
N ASP A 108 2.99 8.54 4.25
CA ASP A 108 1.53 8.69 4.27
C ASP A 108 1.07 9.56 5.43
N LEU A 109 1.62 9.31 6.62
CA LEU A 109 1.30 10.11 7.80
C LEU A 109 1.70 11.58 7.60
N VAL A 110 2.86 11.84 7.03
CA VAL A 110 3.33 13.20 6.70
C VAL A 110 2.38 13.85 5.69
N PHE A 111 2.03 13.16 4.61
CA PHE A 111 1.11 13.67 3.59
C PHE A 111 -0.25 14.03 4.17
N VAL A 112 -0.86 13.14 4.95
CA VAL A 112 -2.16 13.38 5.59
C VAL A 112 -2.07 14.54 6.58
N THR A 113 -1.03 14.59 7.41
CA THR A 113 -0.84 15.65 8.42
C THR A 113 -0.68 17.01 7.76
N VAL A 114 0.16 17.12 6.73
CA VAL A 114 0.38 18.37 6.00
C VAL A 114 -0.90 18.83 5.30
N SER A 115 -1.60 17.89 4.66
CA SER A 115 -2.88 18.17 4.01
C SER A 115 -3.91 18.72 5.00
N LEU A 116 -4.04 18.10 6.17
CA LEU A 116 -4.94 18.58 7.22
C LEU A 116 -4.55 19.97 7.73
N ILE A 117 -3.26 20.23 7.99
CA ILE A 117 -2.76 21.55 8.44
C ILE A 117 -3.12 22.63 7.43
N LYS A 118 -3.09 22.33 6.14
CA LYS A 118 -3.41 23.30 5.07
C LYS A 118 -4.90 23.46 4.82
N ILE A 119 -5.64 22.38 4.84
CA ILE A 119 -7.07 22.37 4.46
C ILE A 119 -7.95 22.83 5.62
N LEU A 120 -7.71 22.36 6.87
CA LEU A 120 -8.57 22.66 8.01
C LEU A 120 -8.77 24.16 8.28
N PRO A 121 -7.72 25.01 8.24
CA PRO A 121 -7.91 26.45 8.44
C PRO A 121 -8.63 27.15 7.29
N ALA A 122 -8.59 26.54 6.10
CA ALA A 122 -9.14 27.12 4.86
C ALA A 122 -10.64 26.81 4.66
N ILE A 123 -11.22 25.92 5.47
CA ILE A 123 -12.63 25.52 5.40
C ILE A 123 -13.35 25.82 6.71
N THR A 124 -14.59 26.26 6.60
CA THR A 124 -15.48 26.45 7.77
C THR A 124 -16.22 25.15 8.05
N ILE A 125 -15.81 24.43 9.09
CA ILE A 125 -16.44 23.16 9.47
C ILE A 125 -17.51 23.45 10.53
N PRO A 126 -18.81 23.14 10.28
CA PRO A 126 -19.85 23.26 11.27
C PRO A 126 -19.59 22.43 12.52
N GLN A 127 -19.96 22.94 13.69
CA GLN A 127 -19.67 22.30 14.98
C GLN A 127 -20.23 20.87 15.10
N TRP A 128 -21.40 20.61 14.52
CA TRP A 128 -22.02 19.30 14.52
C TRP A 128 -21.21 18.24 13.73
N LEU A 129 -20.45 18.66 12.70
CA LEU A 129 -19.54 17.76 11.96
C LEU A 129 -18.35 17.33 12.81
N TRP A 130 -17.81 18.20 13.67
CA TRP A 130 -16.77 17.83 14.62
C TRP A 130 -17.26 16.78 15.61
N ILE A 131 -18.49 16.94 16.12
CA ILE A 131 -19.11 15.96 17.04
C ILE A 131 -19.30 14.63 16.34
N TRP A 132 -19.79 14.63 15.10
CA TRP A 132 -20.00 13.41 14.32
C TRP A 132 -18.68 12.71 14.00
N GLY A 133 -17.67 13.45 13.54
CA GLY A 133 -16.32 12.92 13.28
C GLY A 133 -15.66 12.33 14.55
N ALA A 134 -15.79 13.02 15.68
CA ALA A 134 -15.32 12.51 16.97
C ALA A 134 -16.02 11.22 17.39
N ALA A 135 -17.34 11.11 17.19
CA ALA A 135 -18.08 9.89 17.47
C ALA A 135 -17.60 8.70 16.59
N ILE A 136 -17.36 8.94 15.30
CA ILE A 136 -16.79 7.93 14.40
C ILE A 136 -15.40 7.50 14.86
N ALA A 137 -14.54 8.47 15.24
CA ALA A 137 -13.19 8.18 15.74
C ALA A 137 -13.22 7.32 17.00
N VAL A 138 -14.10 7.63 17.97
CA VAL A 138 -14.27 6.85 19.19
C VAL A 138 -14.71 5.42 18.88
N ILE A 139 -15.67 5.23 17.96
CA ILE A 139 -16.12 3.89 17.55
C ILE A 139 -14.96 3.13 16.91
N LYS A 140 -14.19 3.75 16.02
CA LYS A 140 -13.04 3.10 15.35
C LYS A 140 -11.94 2.72 16.34
N ILE A 141 -11.61 3.61 17.26
CA ILE A 141 -10.64 3.32 18.34
C ILE A 141 -11.14 2.15 19.20
N GLY A 142 -12.42 2.16 19.57
CA GLY A 142 -13.06 1.08 20.31
C GLY A 142 -12.95 -0.26 19.54
N ASN A 143 -13.21 -0.27 18.25
CA ASN A 143 -13.07 -1.46 17.40
C ASN A 143 -11.64 -1.98 17.36
N ILE A 144 -10.64 -1.10 17.22
CA ILE A 144 -9.21 -1.47 17.19
C ILE A 144 -8.80 -2.07 18.53
N VAL A 145 -9.14 -1.41 19.65
CA VAL A 145 -8.82 -1.90 21.00
C VAL A 145 -9.49 -3.25 21.26
N TRP A 146 -10.77 -3.37 20.92
CA TRP A 146 -11.51 -4.62 21.09
C TRP A 146 -10.92 -5.75 20.22
N GLY A 147 -10.60 -5.48 18.96
CA GLY A 147 -9.98 -6.44 18.07
C GLY A 147 -8.62 -6.92 18.57
N SER A 148 -7.77 -5.99 19.04
CA SER A 148 -6.45 -6.31 19.59
C SER A 148 -6.51 -7.15 20.87
N VAL A 149 -7.42 -6.82 21.78
CA VAL A 149 -7.60 -7.57 23.05
C VAL A 149 -8.17 -8.95 22.78
N SER A 150 -9.07 -9.09 21.80
CA SER A 150 -9.79 -10.35 21.53
C SER A 150 -8.92 -11.41 20.84
N LYS A 151 -7.94 -11.04 20.02
CA LYS A 151 -7.15 -11.99 19.20
C LYS A 151 -5.63 -11.93 19.40
N ARG A 152 -5.12 -11.07 20.29
CA ARG A 152 -3.66 -10.80 20.48
C ARG A 152 -2.89 -10.47 19.21
N GLU A 153 -3.56 -10.19 18.13
CA GLU A 153 -3.00 -9.74 16.85
C GLU A 153 -3.66 -8.41 16.46
N LEU A 154 -2.87 -7.47 15.96
CA LEU A 154 -3.37 -6.24 15.35
C LEU A 154 -4.09 -6.63 14.05
N ILE A 155 -5.39 -6.92 14.15
CA ILE A 155 -6.22 -7.18 12.98
C ILE A 155 -6.49 -5.82 12.34
N SER A 156 -5.60 -5.42 11.45
CA SER A 156 -5.93 -4.41 10.45
C SER A 156 -6.97 -5.01 9.53
N LEU A 157 -8.24 -4.80 9.86
CA LEU A 157 -9.36 -5.21 9.03
C LEU A 157 -9.34 -4.38 7.75
N HIS A 158 -8.68 -4.91 6.73
CA HIS A 158 -8.75 -4.39 5.36
C HIS A 158 -10.14 -4.64 4.75
N THR A 159 -11.16 -4.11 5.41
CA THR A 159 -12.53 -4.16 4.89
C THR A 159 -12.60 -3.29 3.65
N VAL A 160 -13.33 -3.75 2.63
CA VAL A 160 -13.57 -2.97 1.40
C VAL A 160 -14.11 -1.58 1.73
N MET A 161 -14.97 -1.48 2.76
CA MET A 161 -15.53 -0.20 3.21
C MET A 161 -14.49 0.75 3.81
N ASN A 162 -13.46 0.26 4.50
CA ASN A 162 -12.36 1.11 4.97
C ASN A 162 -11.55 1.69 3.81
N LYS A 163 -11.35 0.93 2.72
CA LYS A 163 -10.69 1.43 1.50
C LYS A 163 -11.55 2.48 0.80
N ILE A 164 -12.86 2.24 0.71
CA ILE A 164 -13.80 3.22 0.13
C ILE A 164 -13.81 4.48 0.96
N THR A 165 -13.83 4.38 2.29
CA THR A 165 -13.79 5.54 3.19
C THR A 165 -12.49 6.34 3.00
N GLY A 166 -11.34 5.68 2.89
CA GLY A 166 -10.06 6.33 2.61
C GLY A 166 -10.06 7.06 1.26
N LEU A 167 -10.58 6.41 0.21
CA LEU A 167 -10.71 7.02 -1.11
C LEU A 167 -11.64 8.24 -1.09
N VAL A 168 -12.80 8.14 -0.45
CA VAL A 168 -13.77 9.23 -0.38
C VAL A 168 -13.22 10.39 0.47
N LEU A 169 -12.49 10.09 1.54
CA LEU A 169 -11.79 11.09 2.35
C LEU A 169 -10.69 11.81 1.54
N PHE A 170 -9.95 11.08 0.71
CA PHE A 170 -8.97 11.65 -0.22
C PHE A 170 -9.64 12.55 -1.27
N LEU A 171 -10.81 12.19 -1.77
CA LEU A 171 -11.54 12.98 -2.76
C LEU A 171 -12.21 14.22 -2.16
N LEU A 172 -12.43 14.26 -0.85
CA LEU A 172 -13.14 15.35 -0.19
C LEU A 172 -12.54 16.74 -0.48
N PRO A 173 -11.24 16.99 -0.36
CA PRO A 173 -10.65 18.29 -0.68
C PRO A 173 -10.88 18.72 -2.13
N LEU A 174 -10.94 17.75 -3.06
CA LEU A 174 -11.16 18.03 -4.49
C LEU A 174 -12.61 18.48 -4.74
N THR A 175 -13.56 18.03 -3.94
CA THR A 175 -14.98 18.40 -4.09
C THR A 175 -15.30 19.75 -3.46
N VAL A 176 -14.51 20.22 -2.51
CA VAL A 176 -14.75 21.48 -1.77
C VAL A 176 -14.77 22.70 -2.69
N SER A 177 -14.05 22.67 -3.82
CA SER A 177 -14.09 23.77 -4.81
C SER A 177 -15.37 23.84 -5.62
N PHE A 178 -16.15 22.76 -5.69
CA PHE A 178 -17.37 22.67 -6.52
C PHE A 178 -18.64 22.50 -5.70
N ILE A 179 -18.52 21.93 -4.51
CA ILE A 179 -19.64 21.58 -3.64
C ILE A 179 -19.36 22.13 -2.24
N GLU A 180 -20.38 22.70 -1.60
CA GLU A 180 -20.25 23.16 -0.21
C GLU A 180 -19.74 22.03 0.69
N VAL A 181 -18.76 22.35 1.56
CA VAL A 181 -18.14 21.45 2.54
C VAL A 181 -19.17 20.64 3.32
N LYS A 182 -20.31 21.25 3.62
CA LYS A 182 -21.41 20.62 4.36
C LYS A 182 -21.90 19.35 3.70
N TYR A 183 -22.22 19.38 2.40
CA TYR A 183 -22.77 18.22 1.67
C TYR A 183 -21.71 17.13 1.47
N SER A 184 -20.51 17.51 1.05
CA SER A 184 -19.40 16.57 0.86
C SER A 184 -19.04 15.87 2.16
N SER A 185 -19.00 16.61 3.28
CA SER A 185 -18.67 16.06 4.58
C SER A 185 -19.75 15.11 5.13
N VAL A 186 -21.03 15.39 4.87
CA VAL A 186 -22.14 14.49 5.24
C VAL A 186 -21.98 13.14 4.53
N ALA A 187 -21.70 13.15 3.22
CA ALA A 187 -21.50 11.93 2.46
C ALA A 187 -20.32 11.11 3.03
N VAL A 188 -19.17 11.76 3.30
CA VAL A 188 -17.99 11.11 3.88
C VAL A 188 -18.29 10.54 5.28
N CYS A 189 -18.91 11.32 6.15
CA CYS A 189 -19.26 10.87 7.51
C CYS A 189 -20.26 9.71 7.50
N SER A 190 -21.22 9.72 6.58
CA SER A 190 -22.18 8.62 6.43
C SER A 190 -21.48 7.32 6.02
N ILE A 191 -20.60 7.38 5.01
CA ILE A 191 -19.82 6.21 4.55
C ILE A 191 -18.89 5.73 5.68
N ALA A 192 -18.21 6.65 6.38
CA ALA A 192 -17.32 6.32 7.49
C ALA A 192 -18.06 5.69 8.67
N THR A 193 -19.29 6.14 8.95
CA THR A 193 -20.14 5.54 9.98
C THR A 193 -20.52 4.10 9.63
N VAL A 194 -20.97 3.86 8.39
CA VAL A 194 -21.29 2.52 7.91
C VAL A 194 -20.06 1.61 7.98
N ALA A 195 -18.89 2.12 7.58
CA ALA A 195 -17.63 1.36 7.66
C ALA A 195 -17.28 1.00 9.11
N ALA A 196 -17.41 1.94 10.06
CA ALA A 196 -17.11 1.70 11.47
C ALA A 196 -18.09 0.69 12.10
N MET A 197 -19.36 0.75 11.75
CA MET A 197 -20.37 -0.22 12.19
C MET A 197 -20.12 -1.62 11.62
N GLN A 198 -19.77 -1.70 10.33
CA GLN A 198 -19.47 -2.97 9.66
C GLN A 198 -18.22 -3.63 10.26
N GLU A 199 -17.21 -2.84 10.59
CA GLU A 199 -16.00 -3.31 11.27
C GLU A 199 -16.30 -3.89 12.65
N GLY A 200 -17.11 -3.18 13.46
CA GLY A 200 -17.54 -3.66 14.77
C GLY A 200 -18.37 -4.96 14.69
N ALA A 201 -19.31 -5.03 13.75
CA ALA A 201 -20.13 -6.23 13.52
C ALA A 201 -19.27 -7.44 13.10
N TYR A 202 -18.25 -7.22 12.25
CA TYR A 202 -17.33 -8.26 11.83
C TYR A 202 -16.50 -8.81 13.01
N ILE A 203 -16.01 -7.92 13.87
CA ILE A 203 -15.25 -8.30 15.08
C ILE A 203 -16.14 -9.12 16.03
N ALA A 204 -17.39 -8.69 16.24
CA ALA A 204 -18.35 -9.39 17.08
C ALA A 204 -18.67 -10.79 16.56
N ARG A 205 -18.94 -10.93 15.25
CA ARG A 205 -19.30 -12.21 14.62
C ARG A 205 -18.16 -13.23 14.64
N ASN A 206 -16.93 -12.79 14.44
CA ASN A 206 -15.76 -13.68 14.48
C ASN A 206 -15.45 -14.21 15.91
N ARG A 207 -15.98 -13.57 16.94
CA ARG A 207 -15.87 -14.05 18.32
C ARG A 207 -16.78 -15.25 18.61
N GLU A 208 -17.95 -15.31 17.98
CA GLU A 208 -18.89 -16.41 18.17
C GLU A 208 -18.39 -17.72 17.57
N HIS A 209 -17.61 -17.66 16.49
CA HIS A 209 -17.02 -18.83 15.84
C HIS A 209 -15.71 -19.33 16.50
N SER A 210 -15.17 -18.60 17.48
CA SER A 210 -13.93 -18.96 18.20
C SER A 210 -14.18 -19.52 19.61
N LYS A 211 -15.45 -19.71 20.01
CA LYS A 211 -15.89 -20.44 21.20
C LYS A 211 -16.38 -21.82 20.80
#